data_f8997a6e2fdc60bedaf2a29672929675
#
_entry.id   f8997a6e2fdc60bedaf2a29672929675
#
_cell.length_a   1.000
_cell.length_b   1.000
_cell.length_c   1.000
_cell.angle_alpha   90.00
_cell.angle_beta   90.00
_cell.angle_gamma   90.00
#
_symmetry.space_group_name_H-M   'P 1'
#
loop_
_entity.id
_entity.type
_entity.pdbx_description
1 polymer ?
#
loop_
_entity_poly.entity_id
_entity_poly.type
_entity_poly.pdbx_seq_one_letter_code
_entity_poly.pdbx_strand_id
1 'polypeptide(L)' 'VLELEERHFGALAGQGMVNIQLKNYDKAKRSYQKAQEIYPAMKSSKVMIEQIEELIKRQSI' A
#
# COMPACT_ATOMS: atom_id res chain seq x y z
N VAL A 1 19.79 -15.11 7.93
CA VAL A 1 18.65 -14.47 8.57
C VAL A 1 18.24 -13.27 7.75
N LEU A 2 17.08 -13.37 7.14
CA LEU A 2 16.52 -12.27 6.36
C LEU A 2 15.90 -11.27 7.33
N GLU A 3 16.62 -10.22 7.61
CA GLU A 3 16.06 -9.13 8.37
C GLU A 3 15.17 -8.30 7.46
N LEU A 4 13.90 -8.25 7.80
CA LEU A 4 12.96 -7.33 7.18
C LEU A 4 13.37 -5.91 7.57
N GLU A 5 13.77 -5.11 6.59
CA GLU A 5 14.02 -3.71 6.87
C GLU A 5 12.68 -2.99 7.04
N GLU A 6 12.22 -2.94 8.28
CA GLU A 6 10.97 -2.28 8.62
C GLU A 6 10.95 -0.82 8.16
N ARG A 7 12.11 -0.20 8.08
CA ARG A 7 12.22 1.19 7.63
C ARG A 7 11.73 1.37 6.21
N HIS A 8 12.15 0.47 5.30
CA HIS A 8 11.72 0.56 3.89
C HIS A 8 10.25 0.26 3.76
N PHE A 9 9.78 -0.75 4.46
CA PHE A 9 8.35 -1.06 4.46
C PHE A 9 7.55 0.10 5.02
N GLY A 10 7.98 0.67 6.13
CA GLY A 10 7.31 1.81 6.75
C GLY A 10 7.25 3.02 5.83
N ALA A 11 8.33 3.29 5.08
CA ALA A 11 8.35 4.40 4.14
C ALA A 11 7.33 4.19 3.01
N LEU A 12 7.29 2.99 2.44
CA LEU A 12 6.35 2.68 1.36
C LEU A 12 4.91 2.73 1.85
N ALA A 13 4.66 2.15 3.02
CA ALA A 13 3.33 2.19 3.62
C ALA A 13 2.92 3.61 3.97
N GLY A 14 3.86 4.40 4.50
CA GLY A 14 3.60 5.81 4.80
C GLY A 14 3.23 6.61 3.57
N GLN A 15 3.94 6.40 2.47
CA GLN A 15 3.59 7.04 1.20
C GLN A 15 2.20 6.62 0.73
N GLY A 16 1.88 5.34 0.87
CA GLY A 16 0.56 4.85 0.53
C GLY A 16 -0.53 5.54 1.33
N MET A 17 -0.32 5.67 2.64
CA MET A 17 -1.29 6.33 3.50
C MET A 17 -1.47 7.81 3.17
N VAL A 18 -0.37 8.51 2.90
CA VAL A 18 -0.43 9.92 2.50
C VAL A 18 -1.22 10.06 1.21
N ASN A 19 -0.96 9.19 0.24
CA ASN A 19 -1.67 9.22 -1.03
C ASN A 19 -3.17 8.94 -0.86
N ILE A 20 -3.53 8.06 0.08
CA ILE A 20 -4.94 7.82 0.40
C ILE A 20 -5.58 9.09 0.93
N GLN A 21 -4.91 9.80 1.83
CA GLN A 21 -5.42 11.05 2.38
C GLN A 21 -5.60 12.12 1.32
N LEU A 22 -4.71 12.14 0.33
CA LEU A 22 -4.79 13.07 -0.80
C LEU A 22 -5.75 12.58 -1.90
N LYS A 23 -6.40 11.45 -1.69
CA LYS A 23 -7.30 10.80 -2.65
C LYS A 23 -6.59 10.36 -3.94
N ASN A 24 -5.28 10.20 -3.89
CA ASN A 24 -4.48 9.65 -4.99
C ASN A 24 -4.43 8.13 -4.87
N TYR A 25 -5.56 7.49 -5.05
CA TYR A 25 -5.69 6.05 -4.78
C TYR A 25 -4.81 5.19 -5.69
N ASP A 26 -4.63 5.60 -6.94
CA ASP A 26 -3.76 4.87 -7.87
C ASP A 26 -2.33 4.84 -7.38
N LYS A 27 -1.83 5.97 -6.90
CA LYS A 27 -0.47 6.07 -6.36
C LYS A 27 -0.35 5.27 -5.06
N ALA A 28 -1.36 5.34 -4.21
CA ALA A 28 -1.39 4.57 -2.96
C ALA A 28 -1.32 3.08 -3.27
N LYS A 29 -2.11 2.62 -4.21
CA LYS A 29 -2.12 1.23 -4.62
C LYS A 29 -0.74 0.79 -5.12
N ARG A 30 -0.09 1.62 -5.95
CA ARG A 30 1.25 1.32 -6.45
C ARG A 30 2.27 1.21 -5.33
N SER A 31 2.20 2.11 -4.34
CA SER A 31 3.11 2.06 -3.20
C SER A 31 2.97 0.76 -2.43
N TYR A 32 1.73 0.33 -2.16
CA TYR A 32 1.49 -0.92 -1.46
C TYR A 32 1.83 -2.13 -2.31
N GLN A 33 1.59 -2.08 -3.61
CA GLN A 33 1.99 -3.16 -4.53
C GLN A 33 3.51 -3.34 -4.52
N LYS A 34 4.23 -2.23 -4.53
CA LYS A 34 5.70 -2.28 -4.46
C LYS A 34 6.16 -2.86 -3.14
N ALA A 35 5.52 -2.47 -2.03
CA ALA A 35 5.83 -3.03 -0.73
C ALA A 35 5.59 -4.53 -0.69
N GLN A 36 4.50 -5.00 -1.28
CA GLN A 36 4.18 -6.42 -1.36
C GLN A 36 5.19 -7.17 -2.22
N GLU A 37 5.66 -6.57 -3.30
CA GLU A 37 6.65 -7.17 -4.17
C GLU A 37 7.98 -7.37 -3.45
N ILE A 38 8.39 -6.37 -2.67
CA ILE A 38 9.64 -6.43 -1.91
C ILE A 38 9.49 -7.33 -0.68
N TYR A 39 8.35 -7.29 -0.03
CA TYR A 39 8.09 -8.02 1.20
C TYR A 39 6.81 -8.88 1.06
N PRO A 40 6.87 -9.96 0.26
CA PRO A 40 5.65 -10.74 -0.01
C PRO A 40 5.07 -11.45 1.21
N ALA A 41 5.85 -11.61 2.28
CA ALA A 41 5.38 -12.21 3.51
C ALA A 41 4.50 -11.26 4.33
N MET A 42 4.53 -9.96 4.04
CA MET A 42 3.75 -8.97 4.78
C MET A 42 2.33 -8.88 4.22
N LYS A 43 1.41 -9.49 4.94
CA LYS A 43 0.00 -9.54 4.51
C LYS A 43 -0.71 -8.20 4.58
N SER A 44 -0.20 -7.27 5.39
CA SER A 44 -0.83 -5.97 5.56
C SER A 44 -0.93 -5.18 4.24
N SER A 45 0.07 -5.31 3.36
CA SER A 45 0.04 -4.65 2.06
C SER A 45 -1.13 -5.15 1.21
N LYS A 46 -1.37 -6.46 1.22
CA LYS A 46 -2.48 -7.04 0.47
C LYS A 46 -3.82 -6.51 0.97
N VAL A 47 -3.98 -6.44 2.29
CA VAL A 47 -5.22 -5.92 2.90
C VAL A 47 -5.43 -4.47 2.48
N MET A 48 -4.38 -3.67 2.54
CA MET A 48 -4.47 -2.26 2.14
C MET A 48 -4.82 -2.09 0.67
N ILE A 49 -4.23 -2.92 -0.19
CA ILE A 49 -4.55 -2.87 -1.62
C ILE A 49 -6.03 -3.16 -1.84
N GLU A 50 -6.57 -4.16 -1.16
CA GLU A 50 -7.99 -4.49 -1.25
C GLU A 50 -8.86 -3.33 -0.79
N GLN A 51 -8.49 -2.68 0.30
CA GLN A 51 -9.22 -1.51 0.79
C GLN A 51 -9.17 -0.35 -0.19
N ILE A 52 -8.02 -0.12 -0.81
CA ILE A 52 -7.87 0.94 -1.80
C ILE A 52 -8.74 0.66 -3.02
N GLU A 53 -8.77 -0.59 -3.48
CA GLU A 53 -9.63 -0.98 -4.60
C GLU A 53 -11.11 -0.73 -4.29
N GLU A 54 -11.51 -1.01 -3.05
CA GLU A 54 -12.87 -0.72 -2.58
C GLU A 54 -13.16 0.78 -2.64
N LEU A 55 -12.22 1.60 -2.20
CA LEU A 55 -12.37 3.05 -2.24
C LEU A 55 -12.48 3.57 -3.67
N ILE A 56 -11.70 3.00 -4.58
CA ILE A 56 -11.78 3.37 -5.99
C ILE A 56 -13.16 3.04 -6.56
N LYS A 57 -13.70 1.88 -6.22
CA LYS A 57 -15.03 1.49 -6.65
C LYS A 57 -16.09 2.46 -6.17
N ARG A 58 -15.97 2.91 -4.92
CA ARG A 58 -16.94 3.85 -4.35
C ARG A 58 -16.93 5.19 -5.05
N GLN A 59 -15.77 5.59 -5.59
CA GLN A 59 -15.66 6.87 -6.26
C GLN A 59 -16.12 6.84 -7.71
N SER A 60 -16.12 5.67 -8.35
CA SER A 60 -16.43 5.57 -9.78
C SER A 60 -17.90 5.26 -10.05
N ILE A 61 -18.77 5.93 -9.35
CA ILE A 61 -20.21 5.82 -9.61
C ILE A 61 -20.61 6.74 -10.76
#